data_b8a6cd0d45dfcefecfe16509bbc9e4ab
#
_entry.id   b8a6cd0d45dfcefecfe16509bbc9e4ab
#
_cell.length_a   1.000
_cell.length_b   1.000
_cell.length_c   1.000
_cell.angle_alpha   90.00
_cell.angle_beta   90.00
_cell.angle_gamma   90.00
#
_symmetry.space_group_name_H-M   'P 1'
#
loop_
_entity.id
_entity.type
_entity.pdbx_description
1 polymer ?
#
loop_
_entity_poly.entity_id
_entity_poly.type
_entity_poly.pdbx_seq_one_letter_code
_entity_poly.pdbx_strand_id
1 'polypeptide(L)'
;MTDADLFAAPPPEAPWTLPFAQCPFALLDCEMTGLDPERDALLEVAVARVVGGAVVELYSTLVHTEAPIASAAAALHGIDAAALSGAPSFAEVAPRLAAMLDGAVPVMHGVELDVRFLDRAFAAAGSPRRVGPALDTLRLARRALHARQYNLTSLCTSLGIAPVRWHRAAEDVRALHPLFNRLCAALDPVDAMDLWQVRAADGRVQVRSGIERALAAAAGSPRPVRLIVRTPGHAERELRARVLWFRSPHVGLAPAGQGVVPAILRADRVLRVPG
;
A
#
# COMPACT_ATOMS: atom_id res chain seq x y z
N MET A 1 -18.25 6.35 -9.71
CA MET A 1 -17.36 6.69 -8.57
C MET A 1 -16.48 7.85 -9.01
N THR A 2 -16.50 8.95 -8.28
CA THR A 2 -15.61 10.10 -8.56
C THR A 2 -14.21 9.81 -8.01
N ASP A 3 -13.19 10.47 -8.54
CA ASP A 3 -11.82 10.37 -7.98
C ASP A 3 -11.78 10.73 -6.49
N ALA A 4 -12.74 11.56 -6.03
CA ALA A 4 -12.91 11.93 -4.62
C ALA A 4 -13.23 10.73 -3.72
N ASP A 5 -13.96 9.72 -4.20
CA ASP A 5 -14.35 8.55 -3.41
C ASP A 5 -13.19 7.56 -3.20
N LEU A 6 -12.30 7.42 -4.21
CA LEU A 6 -11.08 6.60 -4.10
C LEU A 6 -10.11 7.10 -3.03
N PHE A 7 -10.21 8.40 -2.76
CA PHE A 7 -9.27 9.11 -1.91
C PHE A 7 -9.91 9.62 -0.62
N ALA A 8 -11.16 9.24 -0.34
CA ALA A 8 -11.79 9.52 0.94
C ALA A 8 -10.98 8.88 2.09
N ALA A 9 -10.86 9.62 3.19
CA ALA A 9 -10.18 9.09 4.36
C ALA A 9 -10.91 7.82 4.84
N PRO A 10 -10.16 6.77 5.24
CA PRO A 10 -10.79 5.59 5.82
C PRO A 10 -11.51 5.95 7.13
N PRO A 11 -12.51 5.16 7.53
CA PRO A 11 -13.19 5.38 8.79
C PRO A 11 -12.20 5.20 9.95
N PRO A 12 -12.28 6.04 11.01
CA PRO A 12 -11.38 5.99 12.16
C PRO A 12 -11.76 4.87 13.14
N GLU A 13 -11.97 3.66 12.62
CA GLU A 13 -12.38 2.46 13.34
C GLU A 13 -11.65 1.22 12.82
N ALA A 14 -11.88 0.06 13.45
CA ALA A 14 -11.33 -1.21 12.97
C ALA A 14 -11.79 -1.51 11.52
N PRO A 15 -10.92 -2.11 10.69
CA PRO A 15 -9.56 -2.60 10.99
C PRO A 15 -8.47 -1.52 10.94
N TRP A 16 -8.75 -0.29 10.50
CA TRP A 16 -7.78 0.76 10.23
C TRP A 16 -7.00 1.24 11.46
N THR A 17 -7.63 1.18 12.64
CA THR A 17 -7.09 1.64 13.94
C THR A 17 -6.59 0.51 14.84
N LEU A 18 -6.64 -0.73 14.38
CA LEU A 18 -6.06 -1.85 15.11
C LEU A 18 -4.54 -1.69 15.20
N PRO A 19 -3.90 -2.12 16.30
CA PRO A 19 -2.44 -2.21 16.36
C PRO A 19 -1.92 -2.94 15.13
N PHE A 20 -0.87 -2.42 14.49
CA PHE A 20 -0.41 -2.89 13.17
C PHE A 20 -0.24 -4.41 13.10
N ALA A 21 0.34 -5.02 14.15
CA ALA A 21 0.55 -6.47 14.21
C ALA A 21 -0.76 -7.30 14.25
N GLN A 22 -1.89 -6.68 14.59
CA GLN A 22 -3.20 -7.33 14.68
C GLN A 22 -4.10 -6.98 13.48
N CYS A 23 -3.71 -5.97 12.69
CA CYS A 23 -4.49 -5.52 11.56
C CYS A 23 -4.48 -6.57 10.44
N PRO A 24 -5.65 -7.10 10.02
CA PRO A 24 -5.74 -7.91 8.83
C PRO A 24 -5.60 -7.05 7.57
N PHE A 25 -4.78 -7.50 6.63
CA PHE A 25 -4.64 -6.89 5.31
C PHE A 25 -5.14 -7.84 4.24
N ALA A 26 -5.72 -7.29 3.17
CA ALA A 26 -6.07 -8.02 1.96
C ALA A 26 -5.24 -7.46 0.80
N LEU A 27 -4.19 -8.18 0.40
CA LEU A 27 -3.36 -7.81 -0.72
C LEU A 27 -4.03 -8.29 -2.00
N LEU A 28 -4.29 -7.38 -2.94
CA LEU A 28 -5.03 -7.67 -4.17
C LEU A 28 -4.22 -7.26 -5.39
N ASP A 29 -4.50 -7.98 -6.48
CA ASP A 29 -4.08 -7.65 -7.82
C ASP A 29 -5.10 -8.19 -8.82
N CYS A 30 -5.26 -7.53 -9.97
CA CYS A 30 -6.20 -7.90 -11.02
C CYS A 30 -5.56 -7.83 -12.39
N GLU A 31 -6.01 -8.71 -13.31
CA GLU A 31 -5.74 -8.59 -14.74
C GLU A 31 -7.04 -8.22 -15.47
N MET A 32 -6.93 -7.38 -16.49
CA MET A 32 -8.06 -6.81 -17.21
C MET A 32 -7.91 -6.97 -18.73
N THR A 33 -9.02 -6.85 -19.44
CA THR A 33 -9.02 -6.86 -20.92
C THR A 33 -8.36 -5.64 -21.53
N GLY A 34 -8.27 -4.55 -20.76
CA GLY A 34 -7.69 -3.25 -21.12
C GLY A 34 -7.68 -2.31 -19.93
N LEU A 35 -7.54 -1.02 -20.17
CA LEU A 35 -7.32 -0.02 -19.10
C LEU A 35 -8.51 0.93 -18.87
N ASP A 36 -9.61 0.75 -19.58
CA ASP A 36 -10.81 1.58 -19.45
C ASP A 36 -11.88 0.88 -18.62
N PRO A 37 -12.10 1.24 -17.34
CA PRO A 37 -13.09 0.58 -16.50
C PRO A 37 -14.53 0.63 -17.05
N GLU A 38 -14.84 1.54 -17.97
CA GLU A 38 -16.18 1.65 -18.56
C GLU A 38 -16.40 0.69 -19.74
N ARG A 39 -15.32 0.19 -20.35
CA ARG A 39 -15.36 -0.64 -21.57
C ARG A 39 -14.75 -2.00 -21.38
N ASP A 40 -13.77 -2.08 -20.51
CA ASP A 40 -12.99 -3.28 -20.27
C ASP A 40 -13.52 -4.07 -19.06
N ALA A 41 -13.07 -5.30 -18.91
CA ALA A 41 -13.54 -6.23 -17.91
C ALA A 41 -12.39 -6.91 -17.15
N LEU A 42 -12.69 -7.45 -15.96
CA LEU A 42 -11.76 -8.28 -15.19
C LEU A 42 -11.57 -9.64 -15.87
N LEU A 43 -10.33 -10.13 -15.90
CA LEU A 43 -9.92 -11.43 -16.41
C LEU A 43 -9.41 -12.37 -15.33
N GLU A 44 -8.72 -11.83 -14.35
CA GLU A 44 -8.18 -12.57 -13.21
C GLU A 44 -8.23 -11.67 -11.97
N VAL A 45 -8.49 -12.26 -10.82
CA VAL A 45 -8.38 -11.60 -9.52
C VAL A 45 -7.65 -12.50 -8.56
N ALA A 46 -6.74 -11.93 -7.78
CA ALA A 46 -6.11 -12.61 -6.67
C ALA A 46 -6.18 -11.76 -5.40
N VAL A 47 -6.34 -12.42 -4.27
CA VAL A 47 -6.31 -11.81 -2.95
C VAL A 47 -5.60 -12.70 -1.95
N ALA A 48 -4.63 -12.14 -1.22
CA ALA A 48 -4.01 -12.78 -0.09
C ALA A 48 -4.42 -12.08 1.21
N ARG A 49 -4.98 -12.83 2.15
CA ARG A 49 -5.25 -12.34 3.49
C ARG A 49 -3.99 -12.48 4.33
N VAL A 50 -3.56 -11.40 4.96
CA VAL A 50 -2.31 -11.30 5.72
C VAL A 50 -2.64 -10.85 7.13
N VAL A 51 -2.11 -11.57 8.13
CA VAL A 51 -2.22 -11.22 9.56
C VAL A 51 -0.86 -11.42 10.21
N GLY A 52 -0.41 -10.44 11.00
CA GLY A 52 0.90 -10.51 11.65
C GLY A 52 2.08 -10.65 10.67
N GLY A 53 1.92 -10.13 9.44
CA GLY A 53 2.91 -10.23 8.38
C GLY A 53 2.96 -11.57 7.63
N ALA A 54 2.12 -12.55 7.99
CA ALA A 54 2.05 -13.86 7.32
C ALA A 54 0.79 -13.98 6.46
N VAL A 55 0.90 -14.62 5.29
CA VAL A 55 -0.26 -15.00 4.47
C VAL A 55 -0.99 -16.15 5.17
N VAL A 56 -2.24 -15.89 5.57
CA VAL A 56 -3.10 -16.90 6.21
C VAL A 56 -4.04 -17.56 5.21
N GLU A 57 -4.32 -16.89 4.10
CA GLU A 57 -5.17 -17.41 3.02
C GLU A 57 -4.81 -16.74 1.71
N LEU A 58 -4.86 -17.50 0.60
CA LEU A 58 -4.71 -17.00 -0.77
C LEU A 58 -5.86 -17.55 -1.62
N TYR A 59 -6.56 -16.66 -2.29
CA TYR A 59 -7.59 -16.99 -3.28
C TYR A 59 -7.23 -16.34 -4.61
N SER A 60 -7.34 -17.10 -5.70
CA SER A 60 -7.13 -16.60 -7.06
C SER A 60 -8.01 -17.33 -8.03
N THR A 61 -8.58 -16.62 -9.00
CA THR A 61 -9.41 -17.21 -10.04
C THR A 61 -9.39 -16.35 -11.30
N LEU A 62 -9.54 -17.01 -12.45
CA LEU A 62 -9.96 -16.35 -13.68
C LEU A 62 -11.41 -15.92 -13.54
N VAL A 63 -11.80 -14.91 -14.32
CA VAL A 63 -13.17 -14.38 -14.37
C VAL A 63 -13.64 -14.41 -15.81
N HIS A 64 -14.75 -15.08 -16.07
CA HIS A 64 -15.35 -15.15 -17.41
C HIS A 64 -15.85 -13.79 -17.88
N THR A 65 -15.54 -13.42 -19.10
CA THR A 65 -16.06 -12.24 -19.78
C THR A 65 -16.14 -12.44 -21.29
N GLU A 66 -17.12 -11.82 -21.90
CA GLU A 66 -17.30 -11.74 -23.36
C GLU A 66 -16.58 -10.51 -23.96
N ALA A 67 -16.01 -9.62 -23.11
CA ALA A 67 -15.32 -8.43 -23.57
C ALA A 67 -14.05 -8.82 -24.35
N PRO A 68 -13.78 -8.16 -25.48
CA PRO A 68 -12.59 -8.44 -26.27
C PRO A 68 -11.33 -8.06 -25.50
N ILE A 69 -10.33 -8.94 -25.51
CA ILE A 69 -9.05 -8.71 -24.85
C ILE A 69 -8.17 -7.87 -25.78
N ALA A 70 -7.73 -6.70 -25.30
CA ALA A 70 -6.79 -5.87 -26.05
C ALA A 70 -5.47 -6.62 -26.29
N SER A 71 -4.90 -6.49 -27.49
CA SER A 71 -3.68 -7.22 -27.88
C SER A 71 -2.50 -6.94 -26.93
N ALA A 72 -2.39 -5.71 -26.46
CA ALA A 72 -1.35 -5.32 -25.49
C ALA A 72 -1.55 -5.99 -24.13
N ALA A 73 -2.79 -6.13 -23.66
CA ALA A 73 -3.12 -6.82 -22.43
C ALA A 73 -2.84 -8.32 -22.55
N ALA A 74 -3.31 -8.96 -23.64
CA ALA A 74 -3.04 -10.37 -23.92
C ALA A 74 -1.54 -10.68 -24.00
N ALA A 75 -0.75 -9.79 -24.62
CA ALA A 75 0.71 -9.94 -24.67
C ALA A 75 1.38 -9.84 -23.30
N LEU A 76 0.77 -9.09 -22.36
CA LEU A 76 1.31 -8.85 -21.03
C LEU A 76 1.03 -10.05 -20.10
N HIS A 77 -0.24 -10.42 -19.89
CA HIS A 77 -0.66 -11.46 -18.93
C HIS A 77 -0.81 -12.86 -19.57
N GLY A 78 -0.93 -12.94 -20.89
CA GLY A 78 -1.05 -14.20 -21.62
C GLY A 78 -2.35 -14.98 -21.36
N ILE A 79 -3.40 -14.28 -20.90
CA ILE A 79 -4.74 -14.84 -20.77
C ILE A 79 -5.45 -14.65 -22.10
N ASP A 80 -6.04 -15.69 -22.63
CA ASP A 80 -6.81 -15.69 -23.85
C ASP A 80 -8.26 -16.19 -23.63
N ALA A 81 -9.09 -16.10 -24.65
CA ALA A 81 -10.48 -16.54 -24.58
C ALA A 81 -10.62 -18.04 -24.25
N ALA A 82 -9.66 -18.87 -24.66
CA ALA A 82 -9.67 -20.30 -24.37
C ALA A 82 -9.45 -20.56 -22.87
N ALA A 83 -8.55 -19.79 -22.23
CA ALA A 83 -8.31 -19.88 -20.80
C ALA A 83 -9.54 -19.46 -19.97
N LEU A 84 -10.39 -18.57 -20.52
CA LEU A 84 -11.61 -18.09 -19.85
C LEU A 84 -12.80 -19.04 -20.05
N SER A 85 -12.68 -20.00 -20.96
CA SER A 85 -13.74 -21.00 -21.20
C SER A 85 -13.92 -21.88 -19.95
N GLY A 86 -15.06 -21.76 -19.27
CA GLY A 86 -15.34 -22.44 -18.02
C GLY A 86 -14.88 -21.71 -16.76
N ALA A 87 -14.30 -20.53 -16.89
CA ALA A 87 -14.08 -19.66 -15.73
C ALA A 87 -15.43 -19.19 -15.15
N PRO A 88 -15.52 -18.98 -13.82
CA PRO A 88 -16.74 -18.47 -13.20
C PRO A 88 -17.00 -17.02 -13.62
N SER A 89 -18.25 -16.61 -13.64
CA SER A 89 -18.64 -15.20 -13.75
C SER A 89 -18.21 -14.44 -12.51
N PHE A 90 -18.09 -13.10 -12.59
CA PHE A 90 -17.77 -12.30 -11.41
C PHE A 90 -18.86 -12.43 -10.32
N ALA A 91 -20.12 -12.62 -10.69
CA ALA A 91 -21.20 -12.83 -9.72
C ALA A 91 -20.99 -14.10 -8.86
N GLU A 92 -20.38 -15.15 -9.42
CA GLU A 92 -20.02 -16.37 -8.68
C GLU A 92 -18.76 -16.16 -7.83
N VAL A 93 -17.83 -15.31 -8.28
CA VAL A 93 -16.59 -14.95 -7.57
C VAL A 93 -16.85 -13.97 -6.40
N ALA A 94 -17.78 -13.04 -6.57
CA ALA A 94 -18.02 -11.91 -5.68
C ALA A 94 -18.24 -12.30 -4.20
N PRO A 95 -19.01 -13.33 -3.83
CA PRO A 95 -19.19 -13.69 -2.43
C PRO A 95 -17.88 -14.11 -1.74
N ARG A 96 -17.06 -14.88 -2.45
CA ARG A 96 -15.76 -15.33 -1.92
C ARG A 96 -14.78 -14.18 -1.78
N LEU A 97 -14.69 -13.32 -2.80
CA LEU A 97 -13.83 -12.14 -2.76
C LEU A 97 -14.28 -11.18 -1.65
N ALA A 98 -15.58 -10.95 -1.49
CA ALA A 98 -16.11 -10.13 -0.41
C ALA A 98 -15.73 -10.68 0.98
N ALA A 99 -15.80 -12.00 1.19
CA ALA A 99 -15.38 -12.63 2.44
C ALA A 99 -13.88 -12.45 2.72
N MET A 100 -13.03 -12.51 1.69
CA MET A 100 -11.59 -12.26 1.83
C MET A 100 -11.26 -10.81 2.20
N LEU A 101 -12.10 -9.88 1.79
CA LEU A 101 -11.97 -8.44 2.08
C LEU A 101 -12.57 -8.04 3.43
N ASP A 102 -13.46 -8.86 3.98
CA ASP A 102 -14.22 -8.48 5.18
C ASP A 102 -13.32 -8.34 6.41
N GLY A 103 -13.47 -7.19 7.11
CA GLY A 103 -12.64 -6.85 8.27
C GLY A 103 -11.15 -6.74 7.98
N ALA A 104 -10.73 -6.54 6.71
CA ALA A 104 -9.34 -6.34 6.33
C ALA A 104 -9.13 -5.00 5.62
N VAL A 105 -7.92 -4.45 5.72
CA VAL A 105 -7.50 -3.27 4.96
C VAL A 105 -7.01 -3.70 3.58
N PRO A 106 -7.63 -3.24 2.48
CA PRO A 106 -7.17 -3.55 1.14
C PRO A 106 -5.82 -2.91 0.84
N VAL A 107 -4.95 -3.63 0.14
CA VAL A 107 -3.60 -3.19 -0.24
C VAL A 107 -3.33 -3.58 -1.69
N MET A 108 -2.91 -2.64 -2.53
CA MET A 108 -2.60 -2.85 -3.94
C MET A 108 -1.36 -2.06 -4.35
N HIS A 109 -0.90 -2.29 -5.58
CA HIS A 109 0.21 -1.52 -6.15
C HIS A 109 -0.28 -0.62 -7.28
N GLY A 110 -0.63 0.64 -6.98
CA GLY A 110 -1.29 1.55 -7.92
C GLY A 110 -2.80 1.37 -7.92
N VAL A 111 -3.43 1.63 -6.79
CA VAL A 111 -4.82 1.26 -6.43
C VAL A 111 -5.93 1.74 -7.39
N GLU A 112 -5.67 2.79 -8.18
CA GLU A 112 -6.75 3.49 -8.89
C GLU A 112 -7.51 2.61 -9.88
N LEU A 113 -6.77 1.81 -10.63
CA LEU A 113 -7.35 0.98 -11.69
C LEU A 113 -8.10 -0.21 -11.08
N ASP A 114 -7.42 -0.99 -10.25
CA ASP A 114 -7.98 -2.20 -9.62
C ASP A 114 -9.26 -1.89 -8.84
N VAL A 115 -9.26 -0.82 -8.02
CA VAL A 115 -10.44 -0.43 -7.23
C VAL A 115 -11.62 -0.08 -8.15
N ARG A 116 -11.39 0.66 -9.24
CA ARG A 116 -12.47 1.01 -10.18
C ARG A 116 -13.07 -0.22 -10.85
N PHE A 117 -12.23 -1.15 -11.33
CA PHE A 117 -12.70 -2.39 -11.93
C PHE A 117 -13.47 -3.26 -10.94
N LEU A 118 -12.93 -3.46 -9.74
CA LEU A 118 -13.55 -4.27 -8.71
C LEU A 118 -14.88 -3.68 -8.23
N ASP A 119 -14.93 -2.38 -7.95
CA ASP A 119 -16.16 -1.70 -7.51
C ASP A 119 -17.26 -1.77 -8.57
N ARG A 120 -16.89 -1.62 -9.86
CA ARG A 120 -17.83 -1.79 -10.95
C ARG A 120 -18.31 -3.24 -11.08
N ALA A 121 -17.41 -4.20 -10.98
CA ALA A 121 -17.76 -5.61 -11.05
C ALA A 121 -18.67 -6.04 -9.89
N PHE A 122 -18.39 -5.59 -8.65
CA PHE A 122 -19.29 -5.79 -7.51
C PHE A 122 -20.67 -5.18 -7.75
N ALA A 123 -20.73 -3.93 -8.24
CA ALA A 123 -22.01 -3.28 -8.54
C ALA A 123 -22.79 -4.03 -9.64
N ALA A 124 -22.12 -4.48 -10.70
CA ALA A 124 -22.75 -5.27 -11.76
C ALA A 124 -23.26 -6.63 -11.25
N ALA A 125 -22.60 -7.22 -10.26
CA ALA A 125 -23.04 -8.45 -9.58
C ALA A 125 -24.14 -8.20 -8.53
N GLY A 126 -24.67 -6.98 -8.42
CA GLY A 126 -25.70 -6.61 -7.42
C GLY A 126 -25.20 -6.51 -5.99
N SER A 127 -23.89 -6.50 -5.77
CA SER A 127 -23.27 -6.37 -4.45
C SER A 127 -23.10 -4.90 -4.08
N PRO A 128 -23.46 -4.48 -2.86
CA PRO A 128 -23.18 -3.13 -2.36
C PRO A 128 -21.71 -2.93 -1.95
N ARG A 129 -20.88 -3.99 -2.04
CA ARG A 129 -19.48 -3.96 -1.59
C ARG A 129 -18.68 -2.92 -2.36
N ARG A 130 -17.84 -2.20 -1.61
CA ARG A 130 -16.78 -1.33 -2.13
C ARG A 130 -15.44 -1.83 -1.65
N VAL A 131 -14.42 -1.69 -2.48
CA VAL A 131 -13.05 -2.11 -2.15
C VAL A 131 -12.26 -0.98 -1.50
N GLY A 132 -12.45 0.26 -1.96
CA GLY A 132 -11.82 1.41 -1.34
C GLY A 132 -12.45 1.80 0.00
N PRO A 133 -11.70 2.52 0.86
CA PRO A 133 -10.32 2.98 0.69
C PRO A 133 -9.30 1.86 0.77
N ALA A 134 -8.17 1.99 0.05
CA ALA A 134 -7.12 0.99 -0.02
C ALA A 134 -5.72 1.62 0.13
N LEU A 135 -4.78 0.89 0.75
CA LEU A 135 -3.38 1.29 0.83
C LEU A 135 -2.69 1.08 -0.52
N ASP A 136 -1.93 2.07 -0.95
CA ASP A 136 -1.17 2.05 -2.20
C ASP A 136 0.32 1.84 -1.94
N THR A 137 0.83 0.64 -2.20
CA THR A 137 2.25 0.31 -2.00
C THR A 137 3.17 1.09 -2.92
N LEU A 138 2.71 1.59 -4.08
CA LEU A 138 3.48 2.51 -4.93
C LEU A 138 3.79 3.82 -4.17
N ARG A 139 2.83 4.36 -3.45
CA ARG A 139 3.00 5.57 -2.62
C ARG A 139 3.86 5.29 -1.40
N LEU A 140 3.63 4.15 -0.72
CA LEU A 140 4.48 3.71 0.39
C LEU A 140 5.93 3.53 -0.06
N ALA A 141 6.17 2.91 -1.23
CA ALA A 141 7.51 2.70 -1.78
C ALA A 141 8.22 4.03 -2.09
N ARG A 142 7.52 4.99 -2.71
CA ARG A 142 8.08 6.34 -2.95
C ARG A 142 8.49 7.04 -1.65
N ARG A 143 7.84 6.72 -0.56
CA ARG A 143 8.17 7.27 0.76
C ARG A 143 9.29 6.49 1.45
N ALA A 144 9.25 5.16 1.42
CA ALA A 144 10.13 4.28 2.17
C ALA A 144 11.46 3.97 1.45
N LEU A 145 11.45 3.86 0.12
CA LEU A 145 12.59 3.37 -0.65
C LEU A 145 13.20 4.47 -1.53
N HIS A 146 14.46 4.26 -1.89
CA HIS A 146 15.12 5.00 -2.97
C HIS A 146 15.31 4.04 -4.15
N ALA A 147 14.54 4.25 -5.23
CA ALA A 147 14.55 3.40 -6.40
C ALA A 147 14.54 4.25 -7.69
N ARG A 148 15.04 3.68 -8.78
CA ARG A 148 14.99 4.32 -10.10
C ARG A 148 13.59 4.28 -10.69
N GLN A 149 12.87 3.18 -10.46
CA GLN A 149 11.50 2.94 -10.90
C GLN A 149 10.70 2.37 -9.75
N TYR A 150 9.40 2.66 -9.73
CA TYR A 150 8.51 2.30 -8.64
C TYR A 150 7.36 1.38 -9.08
N ASN A 151 7.38 0.83 -10.32
CA ASN A 151 6.46 -0.26 -10.67
C ASN A 151 6.82 -1.53 -9.89
N LEU A 152 5.85 -2.42 -9.73
CA LEU A 152 5.97 -3.62 -8.90
C LEU A 152 7.18 -4.48 -9.31
N THR A 153 7.29 -4.78 -10.60
CA THR A 153 8.39 -5.59 -11.16
C THR A 153 9.76 -5.03 -10.83
N SER A 154 9.98 -3.73 -11.07
CA SER A 154 11.28 -3.08 -10.83
C SER A 154 11.64 -3.01 -9.35
N LEU A 155 10.66 -2.72 -8.48
CA LEU A 155 10.87 -2.71 -7.03
C LEU A 155 11.22 -4.11 -6.52
N CYS A 156 10.43 -5.11 -6.87
CA CYS A 156 10.65 -6.49 -6.45
C CYS A 156 12.00 -7.00 -6.94
N THR A 157 12.34 -6.79 -8.21
CA THR A 157 13.64 -7.17 -8.76
C THR A 157 14.79 -6.51 -7.98
N SER A 158 14.69 -5.22 -7.67
CA SER A 158 15.74 -4.51 -6.90
C SER A 158 15.90 -5.01 -5.47
N LEU A 159 14.89 -5.67 -4.92
CA LEU A 159 14.85 -6.24 -3.58
C LEU A 159 15.11 -7.76 -3.56
N GLY A 160 15.40 -8.38 -4.72
CA GLY A 160 15.59 -9.82 -4.84
C GLY A 160 14.31 -10.64 -4.69
N ILE A 161 13.14 -10.02 -4.89
CA ILE A 161 11.84 -10.67 -4.89
C ILE A 161 11.50 -11.03 -6.34
N ALA A 162 11.37 -12.32 -6.64
CA ALA A 162 11.09 -12.79 -7.98
C ALA A 162 9.90 -13.77 -7.96
N PRO A 163 8.76 -13.44 -8.56
CA PRO A 163 7.68 -14.41 -8.80
C PRO A 163 8.07 -15.38 -9.92
N VAL A 164 7.33 -16.45 -10.04
CA VAL A 164 7.51 -17.42 -11.12
C VAL A 164 7.20 -16.77 -12.48
N ARG A 165 6.20 -15.91 -12.51
CA ARG A 165 5.77 -15.20 -13.72
C ARG A 165 5.14 -13.86 -13.33
N TRP A 166 5.53 -12.77 -13.99
CA TRP A 166 4.88 -11.47 -13.88
C TRP A 166 3.57 -11.42 -14.67
N HIS A 167 2.71 -10.49 -14.28
CA HIS A 167 1.40 -10.26 -14.90
C HIS A 167 0.50 -11.50 -14.85
N ARG A 168 0.43 -12.08 -13.69
CA ARG A 168 -0.58 -13.03 -13.25
C ARG A 168 -0.94 -12.65 -11.83
N ALA A 169 -2.19 -12.34 -11.61
CA ALA A 169 -2.65 -11.74 -10.35
C ALA A 169 -2.18 -12.50 -9.10
N ALA A 170 -2.20 -13.84 -9.13
CA ALA A 170 -1.70 -14.65 -8.02
C ALA A 170 -0.20 -14.48 -7.77
N GLU A 171 0.62 -14.39 -8.82
CA GLU A 171 2.07 -14.24 -8.71
C GLU A 171 2.44 -12.82 -8.28
N ASP A 172 1.70 -11.81 -8.78
CA ASP A 172 1.90 -10.42 -8.42
C ASP A 172 1.51 -10.17 -6.96
N VAL A 173 0.43 -10.80 -6.45
CA VAL A 173 0.09 -10.80 -5.02
C VAL A 173 1.17 -11.50 -4.17
N ARG A 174 1.75 -12.62 -4.65
CA ARG A 174 2.87 -13.29 -3.97
C ARG A 174 4.11 -12.41 -3.89
N ALA A 175 4.38 -11.59 -4.91
CA ALA A 175 5.47 -10.63 -4.92
C ALA A 175 5.15 -9.37 -4.10
N LEU A 176 3.89 -8.94 -4.12
CA LEU A 176 3.40 -7.79 -3.35
C LEU A 176 3.54 -8.01 -1.83
N HIS A 177 3.33 -9.23 -1.34
CA HIS A 177 3.41 -9.55 0.08
C HIS A 177 4.79 -9.25 0.70
N PRO A 178 5.92 -9.80 0.23
CA PRO A 178 7.22 -9.46 0.77
C PRO A 178 7.61 -7.99 0.54
N LEU A 179 7.17 -7.37 -0.56
CA LEU A 179 7.34 -5.93 -0.77
C LEU A 179 6.61 -5.13 0.31
N PHE A 180 5.34 -5.43 0.57
CA PHE A 180 4.55 -4.76 1.61
C PHE A 180 5.20 -4.90 2.98
N ASN A 181 5.63 -6.11 3.36
CA ASN A 181 6.34 -6.34 4.61
C ASN A 181 7.64 -5.51 4.70
N ARG A 182 8.38 -5.40 3.59
CA ARG A 182 9.60 -4.57 3.54
C ARG A 182 9.30 -3.08 3.71
N LEU A 183 8.22 -2.60 3.12
CA LEU A 183 7.77 -1.22 3.26
C LEU A 183 7.31 -0.93 4.70
N CYS A 184 6.56 -1.83 5.31
CA CYS A 184 6.12 -1.71 6.69
C CYS A 184 7.31 -1.73 7.66
N ALA A 185 8.29 -2.62 7.46
CA ALA A 185 9.52 -2.62 8.25
C ALA A 185 10.31 -1.32 8.13
N ALA A 186 10.31 -0.69 6.95
CA ALA A 186 10.98 0.59 6.73
C ALA A 186 10.24 1.77 7.37
N LEU A 187 8.90 1.73 7.39
CA LEU A 187 8.05 2.81 7.88
C LEU A 187 7.69 2.66 9.36
N ASP A 188 7.72 1.44 9.91
CA ASP A 188 7.39 1.11 11.30
C ASP A 188 6.04 1.75 11.73
N PRO A 189 4.92 1.36 11.07
CA PRO A 189 3.63 1.96 11.34
C PRO A 189 3.03 1.45 12.66
N VAL A 190 2.25 2.31 13.31
CA VAL A 190 1.52 1.94 14.54
C VAL A 190 0.18 1.25 14.22
N ASP A 191 -0.43 1.59 13.09
CA ASP A 191 -1.70 1.05 12.57
C ASP A 191 -1.79 1.28 11.05
N ALA A 192 -2.86 0.85 10.41
CA ALA A 192 -3.07 1.05 8.99
C ALA A 192 -3.40 2.52 8.64
N MET A 193 -3.99 3.26 9.59
CA MET A 193 -4.25 4.69 9.43
C MET A 193 -2.95 5.48 9.31
N ASP A 194 -1.90 5.11 10.07
CA ASP A 194 -0.58 5.71 9.98
C ASP A 194 0.07 5.49 8.59
N LEU A 195 -0.15 4.31 7.97
CA LEU A 195 0.26 4.07 6.58
C LEU A 195 -0.56 4.91 5.58
N TRP A 196 -1.86 5.07 5.81
CA TRP A 196 -2.70 5.92 4.98
C TRP A 196 -2.20 7.37 4.93
N GLN A 197 -1.69 7.89 6.02
CA GLN A 197 -1.15 9.24 6.13
C GLN A 197 0.16 9.46 5.33
N VAL A 198 0.82 8.40 4.87
CA VAL A 198 1.95 8.51 3.93
C VAL A 198 1.51 9.12 2.59
N ARG A 199 0.22 9.06 2.30
CA ARG A 199 -0.41 9.64 1.14
C ARG A 199 -0.37 11.17 1.23
N ALA A 200 0.41 11.82 0.36
CA ALA A 200 0.33 13.27 0.19
C ALA A 200 -1.01 13.61 -0.49
N ALA A 201 -2.02 14.00 0.26
CA ALA A 201 -3.17 14.70 -0.29
C ALA A 201 -2.74 16.15 -0.58
N ASP A 202 -2.97 16.61 -1.79
CA ASP A 202 -2.96 18.03 -2.19
C ASP A 202 -1.68 18.82 -1.91
N GLY A 203 -0.51 18.19 -1.96
CA GLY A 203 0.77 18.88 -1.71
C GLY A 203 0.96 19.35 -0.27
N ARG A 204 0.03 19.08 0.63
CA ARG A 204 0.18 19.37 2.06
C ARG A 204 1.14 18.38 2.71
N VAL A 205 2.02 18.91 3.52
CA VAL A 205 2.93 18.11 4.34
C VAL A 205 2.14 17.50 5.46
N GLN A 206 1.92 16.20 5.41
CA GLN A 206 1.33 15.45 6.50
C GLN A 206 2.42 14.66 7.21
N VAL A 207 2.51 14.83 8.53
CA VAL A 207 3.35 14.00 9.40
C VAL A 207 2.48 12.84 9.88
N ARG A 208 3.02 11.61 9.84
CA ARG A 208 2.28 10.45 10.32
C ARG A 208 2.04 10.53 11.82
N SER A 209 0.88 10.08 12.28
CA SER A 209 0.48 10.16 13.69
C SER A 209 1.43 9.42 14.63
N GLY A 210 2.01 8.30 14.21
CA GLY A 210 3.04 7.59 14.97
C GLY A 210 4.30 8.43 15.16
N ILE A 211 4.75 9.11 14.11
CA ILE A 211 5.90 10.03 14.18
C ILE A 211 5.59 11.24 15.04
N GLU A 212 4.40 11.86 14.91
CA GLU A 212 3.98 12.97 15.74
C GLU A 212 4.00 12.62 17.23
N ARG A 213 3.39 11.49 17.59
CA ARG A 213 3.38 11.01 18.99
C ARG A 213 4.78 10.75 19.52
N ALA A 214 5.64 10.07 18.73
CA ALA A 214 7.01 9.78 19.15
C ALA A 214 7.85 11.04 19.33
N LEU A 215 7.75 12.01 18.41
CA LEU A 215 8.48 13.28 18.51
C LEU A 215 7.94 14.17 19.64
N ALA A 216 6.62 14.21 19.84
CA ALA A 216 6.00 14.95 20.92
C ALA A 216 6.42 14.38 22.30
N ALA A 217 6.42 13.05 22.44
CA ALA A 217 6.86 12.39 23.67
C ALA A 217 8.35 12.60 23.96
N ALA A 218 9.19 12.73 22.93
CA ALA A 218 10.62 12.96 23.06
C ALA A 218 10.97 14.45 23.26
N ALA A 219 10.05 15.36 22.97
CA ALA A 219 10.31 16.82 23.02
C ALA A 219 10.66 17.27 24.43
N GLY A 220 11.76 18.04 24.54
CA GLY A 220 12.28 18.52 25.81
C GLY A 220 13.03 17.50 26.67
N SER A 221 13.04 16.22 26.28
CA SER A 221 13.79 15.19 26.98
C SER A 221 15.30 15.38 26.80
N PRO A 222 16.11 15.21 27.87
CA PRO A 222 17.56 15.24 27.77
C PRO A 222 18.13 14.01 27.05
N ARG A 223 17.33 12.93 26.89
CA ARG A 223 17.76 11.69 26.25
C ARG A 223 17.72 11.83 24.73
N PRO A 224 18.79 11.47 24.01
CA PRO A 224 18.75 11.41 22.56
C PRO A 224 17.91 10.24 22.08
N VAL A 225 17.16 10.47 21.01
CA VAL A 225 16.42 9.43 20.28
C VAL A 225 17.12 9.09 18.97
N ARG A 226 16.87 7.89 18.47
CA ARG A 226 17.28 7.49 17.13
C ARG A 226 16.18 7.90 16.14
N LEU A 227 16.56 8.51 15.05
CA LEU A 227 15.67 8.92 13.98
C LEU A 227 16.18 8.32 12.68
N ILE A 228 15.36 7.59 11.98
CA ILE A 228 15.67 7.18 10.61
C ILE A 228 14.99 8.20 9.69
N VAL A 229 15.80 8.93 8.94
CA VAL A 229 15.32 10.03 8.09
C VAL A 229 15.67 9.80 6.64
N ARG A 230 14.83 10.29 5.75
CA ARG A 230 15.07 10.28 4.31
C ARG A 230 14.61 11.59 3.67
N THR A 231 15.52 12.26 2.99
CA THR A 231 15.23 13.41 2.14
C THR A 231 15.03 12.95 0.69
N PRO A 232 14.21 13.63 -0.14
CA PRO A 232 14.04 13.29 -1.55
C PRO A 232 15.38 13.14 -2.27
N GLY A 233 15.51 12.11 -3.10
CA GLY A 233 16.72 11.85 -3.87
C GLY A 233 17.90 11.27 -3.08
N HIS A 234 17.75 10.99 -1.78
CA HIS A 234 18.81 10.43 -0.94
C HIS A 234 18.38 9.12 -0.28
N ALA A 235 19.36 8.27 0.03
CA ALA A 235 19.14 7.08 0.85
C ALA A 235 18.73 7.46 2.28
N GLU A 236 18.15 6.52 3.00
CA GLU A 236 17.89 6.70 4.43
C GLU A 236 19.20 6.83 5.22
N ARG A 237 19.14 7.61 6.29
CA ARG A 237 20.26 7.75 7.23
C ARG A 237 19.75 7.76 8.66
N GLU A 238 20.56 7.25 9.56
CA GLU A 238 20.30 7.34 11.00
C GLU A 238 20.84 8.66 11.54
N LEU A 239 20.02 9.31 12.36
CA LEU A 239 20.41 10.45 13.20
C LEU A 239 20.18 10.09 14.65
N ARG A 240 21.15 10.43 15.51
CA ARG A 240 20.98 10.38 16.96
C ARG A 240 20.95 11.81 17.49
N ALA A 241 19.80 12.23 18.00
CA ALA A 241 19.58 13.62 18.39
C ALA A 241 18.63 13.75 19.59
N ARG A 242 18.80 14.81 20.39
CA ARG A 242 17.76 15.22 21.32
C ARG A 242 16.69 16.01 20.58
N VAL A 243 15.42 15.75 20.85
CA VAL A 243 14.30 16.54 20.35
C VAL A 243 14.12 17.74 21.28
N LEU A 244 14.48 18.91 20.79
CA LEU A 244 14.39 20.16 21.56
C LEU A 244 12.94 20.62 21.68
N TRP A 245 12.22 20.53 20.56
CA TRP A 245 10.79 20.85 20.43
C TRP A 245 10.19 20.18 19.20
N PHE A 246 8.89 20.00 19.22
CA PHE A 246 8.13 19.54 18.07
C PHE A 246 6.91 20.45 17.85
N ARG A 247 6.73 20.93 16.63
CA ARG A 247 5.56 21.70 16.16
C ARG A 247 5.32 21.29 14.71
N SER A 248 4.34 20.42 14.50
CA SER A 248 4.04 19.90 13.16
C SER A 248 3.96 21.02 12.11
N PRO A 249 4.61 20.92 10.97
CA PRO A 249 5.40 19.79 10.46
C PRO A 249 6.91 19.86 10.78
N HIS A 250 7.35 20.64 11.76
CA HIS A 250 8.77 20.86 12.05
C HIS A 250 9.19 20.30 13.41
N VAL A 251 10.43 19.82 13.49
CA VAL A 251 11.09 19.36 14.70
C VAL A 251 12.46 20.02 14.85
N GLY A 252 12.73 20.56 16.03
CA GLY A 252 14.04 21.09 16.40
C GLY A 252 14.88 19.98 17.02
N LEU A 253 16.06 19.76 16.47
CA LEU A 253 16.98 18.68 16.85
C LEU A 253 18.32 19.25 17.30
N ALA A 254 18.87 18.68 18.39
CA ALA A 254 20.29 18.83 18.74
C ALA A 254 20.97 17.47 18.52
N PRO A 255 21.70 17.29 17.42
CA PRO A 255 22.41 16.04 17.16
C PRO A 255 23.37 15.69 18.30
N ALA A 256 23.52 14.40 18.58
CA ALA A 256 24.46 13.92 19.58
C ALA A 256 25.88 14.00 19.01
N GLY A 257 26.72 14.84 19.64
CA GLY A 257 28.12 15.05 19.25
C GLY A 257 28.61 16.44 19.65
N GLN A 258 29.93 16.58 19.88
CA GLN A 258 30.52 17.90 20.22
C GLN A 258 30.59 18.77 18.94
N GLY A 259 30.18 20.03 19.06
CA GLY A 259 30.29 21.04 18.01
C GLY A 259 29.16 20.97 16.94
N VAL A 260 28.13 20.17 17.14
CA VAL A 260 27.02 20.08 16.19
C VAL A 260 25.94 21.12 16.49
N VAL A 261 25.66 21.96 15.51
CA VAL A 261 24.66 23.02 15.61
C VAL A 261 23.24 22.45 15.63
N PRO A 262 22.33 22.95 16.49
CA PRO A 262 20.92 22.58 16.41
C PRO A 262 20.34 22.81 15.00
N ALA A 263 19.54 21.89 14.52
CA ALA A 263 18.96 21.93 13.20
C ALA A 263 17.43 21.79 13.27
N ILE A 264 16.75 22.40 12.32
CA ILE A 264 15.31 22.20 12.10
C ILE A 264 15.14 21.19 10.97
N LEU A 265 14.38 20.14 11.23
CA LEU A 265 14.02 19.13 10.24
C LEU A 265 12.50 19.14 10.04
N ARG A 266 12.07 18.86 8.83
CA ARG A 266 10.66 18.56 8.57
C ARG A 266 10.35 17.14 9.04
N ALA A 267 9.38 16.99 9.93
CA ALA A 267 9.03 15.71 10.55
C ALA A 267 8.46 14.68 9.56
N ASP A 268 7.91 15.12 8.41
CA ASP A 268 7.53 14.25 7.30
C ASP A 268 8.74 13.54 6.65
N ARG A 269 9.98 13.98 6.95
CA ARG A 269 11.21 13.31 6.52
C ARG A 269 11.63 12.17 7.45
N VAL A 270 11.06 12.09 8.64
CA VAL A 270 11.29 11.00 9.57
C VAL A 270 10.50 9.77 9.07
N LEU A 271 11.21 8.67 8.82
CA LEU A 271 10.59 7.40 8.44
C LEU A 271 10.10 6.64 9.66
N ARG A 272 10.93 6.60 10.71
CA ARG A 272 10.63 5.94 11.97
C ARG A 272 11.48 6.50 13.11
N VAL A 273 11.00 6.33 14.32
CA VAL A 273 11.69 6.65 15.57
C VAL A 273 11.84 5.32 16.34
N PRO A 274 12.93 4.57 16.11
CA PRO A 274 13.16 3.31 16.80
C PRO A 274 13.23 3.52 18.31
N GLY A 275 12.53 2.66 19.06
CA GLY A 275 12.52 2.69 20.53
C GLY A 275 13.89 2.42 21.17
#